data_4d6222bd076e21bcb83b7149e1dd39e5
#
_entry.id   4d6222bd076e21bcb83b7149e1dd39e5
#
_cell.length_a   1.000
_cell.length_b   1.000
_cell.length_c   1.000
_cell.angle_alpha   90.00
_cell.angle_beta   90.00
_cell.angle_gamma   90.00
#
_symmetry.space_group_name_H-M   'P 1'
#
loop_
_entity.id
_entity.type
_entity.pdbx_description
1 polymer ?
#
loop_
_entity_poly.entity_id
_entity_poly.type
_entity_poly.pdbx_seq_one_letter_code
_entity_poly.pdbx_strand_id
1 'polypeptide(L)'
;YFYLLALLPIQLNIKMIFISGLEPMLDSPNYEINYVVMFAAIAFSLYPTVNVTALLIILTGYTEAQMFALKEELLHLWNEAQQFPEEIRTSLNGVAFTEVIDKKVNKYMKSKLNEIIKFHSLNITLIKQLESVYRGAVAAEFLILIICFIGSLLVGLERAYNGVMFSFVISSMDCLTGQRLIDACTSFESAIYDSKWENFDVSNRKTVLLMLQMSQKTMMLSAGGIATLNLSSLMSVLRLVYSAYTTLRTIMH
;
A
#
# COMPACT_ATOMS: atom_id res chain seq x y z
N TYR A 1 -7.87 -20.07 -2.14
CA TYR A 1 -6.47 -20.49 -1.97
C TYR A 1 -5.86 -19.96 -0.67
N PHE A 2 -6.13 -18.72 -0.24
CA PHE A 2 -5.63 -18.16 1.03
C PHE A 2 -6.22 -18.83 2.28
N TYR A 3 -7.47 -19.28 2.24
CA TYR A 3 -8.10 -20.00 3.35
C TYR A 3 -7.48 -21.37 3.63
N LEU A 4 -6.97 -22.04 2.61
CA LEU A 4 -6.28 -23.34 2.75
C LEU A 4 -4.90 -23.21 3.39
N LEU A 5 -4.20 -22.11 3.15
CA LEU A 5 -2.90 -21.79 3.79
C LEU A 5 -3.04 -21.43 5.28
N ALA A 6 -4.16 -20.82 5.67
CA ALA A 6 -4.45 -20.54 7.09
C ALA A 6 -4.87 -21.78 7.88
N LEU A 7 -5.35 -22.84 7.22
CA LEU A 7 -5.76 -24.11 7.84
C LEU A 7 -4.59 -25.11 7.98
N LEU A 8 -3.49 -24.92 7.27
CA LEU A 8 -2.29 -25.78 7.35
C LEU A 8 -1.58 -25.83 8.71
N PRO A 9 -1.61 -24.78 9.58
CA PRO A 9 -1.00 -24.85 10.91
C PRO A 9 -1.74 -25.72 11.93
N ILE A 10 -2.95 -26.18 11.64
CA ILE A 10 -3.82 -26.87 12.61
C ILE A 10 -3.32 -28.29 12.95
N GLN A 11 -2.42 -28.85 12.17
CA GLN A 11 -1.77 -30.13 12.52
C GLN A 11 -0.46 -29.98 13.32
N LEU A 12 -0.04 -28.76 13.61
CA LEU A 12 1.21 -28.52 14.36
C LEU A 12 0.89 -28.42 15.85
N ASN A 13 1.32 -29.44 16.62
CA ASN A 13 1.58 -29.48 18.06
C ASN A 13 1.39 -28.13 18.80
N ILE A 14 0.16 -27.61 18.84
CA ILE A 14 -0.19 -26.48 19.68
C ILE A 14 -0.10 -27.03 21.11
N LYS A 15 1.05 -26.80 21.76
CA LYS A 15 1.13 -27.00 23.21
C LYS A 15 0.02 -26.13 23.80
N MET A 16 -0.98 -26.78 24.40
CA MET A 16 -2.16 -26.12 24.94
C MET A 16 -1.74 -24.94 25.82
N ILE A 17 -2.29 -23.76 25.52
CA ILE A 17 -2.15 -22.61 26.41
C ILE A 17 -2.95 -22.93 27.68
N PHE A 18 -2.31 -22.73 28.81
CA PHE A 18 -2.91 -22.98 30.11
C PHE A 18 -4.05 -21.98 30.37
N ILE A 19 -5.28 -22.45 30.40
CA ILE A 19 -6.44 -21.64 30.79
C ILE A 19 -6.69 -21.92 32.27
N SER A 20 -6.40 -20.95 33.13
CA SER A 20 -6.65 -21.05 34.57
C SER A 20 -8.14 -21.29 34.84
N GLY A 21 -8.44 -22.34 35.62
CA GLY A 21 -9.82 -22.73 35.95
C GLY A 21 -10.37 -23.93 35.17
N LEU A 22 -9.63 -24.50 34.20
CA LEU A 22 -9.98 -25.69 33.43
C LEU A 22 -9.11 -26.90 33.81
N GLU A 23 -8.78 -27.05 35.07
CA GLU A 23 -7.99 -28.21 35.54
C GLU A 23 -8.91 -29.39 35.92
N PRO A 24 -8.56 -30.64 35.53
CA PRO A 24 -7.45 -31.09 34.69
C PRO A 24 -7.71 -30.89 33.19
N MET A 25 -6.72 -30.36 32.44
CA MET A 25 -6.87 -29.92 31.04
C MET A 25 -6.97 -31.06 30.02
N LEU A 26 -6.53 -32.27 30.38
CA LEU A 26 -6.49 -33.42 29.48
C LEU A 26 -7.72 -34.32 29.58
N ASP A 27 -8.61 -34.07 30.54
CA ASP A 27 -9.81 -34.85 30.76
C ASP A 27 -11.04 -34.20 30.10
N SER A 28 -11.94 -35.01 29.57
CA SER A 28 -13.25 -34.57 29.06
C SER A 28 -14.11 -34.06 30.24
N PRO A 29 -14.84 -32.92 30.13
CA PRO A 29 -15.06 -32.09 28.95
C PRO A 29 -14.07 -30.89 28.82
N ASN A 30 -13.08 -30.74 29.71
CA ASN A 30 -12.20 -29.57 29.76
C ASN A 30 -11.30 -29.46 28.53
N TYR A 31 -10.86 -30.60 28.00
CA TYR A 31 -10.05 -30.66 26.76
C TYR A 31 -10.80 -30.06 25.56
N GLU A 32 -12.05 -30.45 25.35
CA GLU A 32 -12.89 -30.01 24.23
C GLU A 32 -13.20 -28.50 24.36
N ILE A 33 -13.48 -28.04 25.57
CA ILE A 33 -13.74 -26.62 25.85
C ILE A 33 -12.50 -25.78 25.56
N ASN A 34 -11.33 -26.23 26.04
CA ASN A 34 -10.06 -25.54 25.79
C ASN A 34 -9.76 -25.47 24.29
N TYR A 35 -9.97 -26.55 23.55
CA TYR A 35 -9.76 -26.59 22.10
C TYR A 35 -10.67 -25.59 21.37
N VAL A 36 -11.95 -25.53 21.69
CA VAL A 36 -12.91 -24.61 21.07
C VAL A 36 -12.56 -23.15 21.38
N VAL A 37 -12.22 -22.84 22.64
CA VAL A 37 -11.83 -21.49 23.06
C VAL A 37 -10.53 -21.04 22.36
N MET A 38 -9.55 -21.93 22.26
CA MET A 38 -8.30 -21.67 21.54
C MET A 38 -8.54 -21.43 20.05
N PHE A 39 -9.35 -22.28 19.42
CA PHE A 39 -9.70 -22.12 18.01
C PHE A 39 -10.43 -20.78 17.76
N ALA A 40 -11.40 -20.44 18.62
CA ALA A 40 -12.11 -19.17 18.53
C ALA A 40 -11.16 -17.98 18.70
N ALA A 41 -10.26 -18.02 19.70
CA ALA A 41 -9.29 -16.95 19.95
C ALA A 41 -8.34 -16.75 18.75
N ILE A 42 -7.85 -17.81 18.13
CA ILE A 42 -7.02 -17.75 16.92
C ILE A 42 -7.82 -17.18 15.77
N ALA A 43 -9.04 -17.66 15.53
CA ALA A 43 -9.90 -17.18 14.45
C ALA A 43 -10.21 -15.68 14.59
N PHE A 44 -10.57 -15.23 15.81
CA PHE A 44 -10.84 -13.81 16.09
C PHE A 44 -9.60 -12.92 15.96
N SER A 45 -8.41 -13.45 16.20
CA SER A 45 -7.15 -12.69 16.05
C SER A 45 -6.72 -12.60 14.57
N LEU A 46 -6.80 -13.69 13.83
CA LEU A 46 -6.32 -13.75 12.43
C LEU A 46 -7.29 -13.08 11.45
N TYR A 47 -8.59 -13.23 11.67
CA TYR A 47 -9.60 -12.74 10.72
C TYR A 47 -9.55 -11.23 10.48
N PRO A 48 -9.51 -10.35 11.51
CA PRO A 48 -9.40 -8.91 11.29
C PRO A 48 -8.10 -8.53 10.58
N THR A 49 -6.98 -9.09 11.00
CA THR A 49 -5.65 -8.78 10.45
C THR A 49 -5.58 -9.08 8.95
N VAL A 50 -6.00 -10.28 8.54
CA VAL A 50 -6.02 -10.67 7.13
C VAL A 50 -6.95 -9.79 6.30
N ASN A 51 -8.13 -9.42 6.85
CA ASN A 51 -9.06 -8.54 6.13
C ASN A 51 -8.54 -7.12 5.97
N VAL A 52 -7.88 -6.56 6.99
CA VAL A 52 -7.25 -5.23 6.92
C VAL A 52 -6.19 -5.22 5.83
N THR A 53 -5.24 -6.15 5.87
CA THR A 53 -4.20 -6.28 4.85
C THR A 53 -4.77 -6.52 3.45
N ALA A 54 -5.78 -7.39 3.31
CA ALA A 54 -6.43 -7.64 2.02
C ALA A 54 -7.08 -6.37 1.45
N LEU A 55 -7.79 -5.58 2.27
CA LEU A 55 -8.36 -4.30 1.84
C LEU A 55 -7.29 -3.28 1.47
N LEU A 56 -6.21 -3.19 2.26
CA LEU A 56 -5.07 -2.33 1.92
C LEU A 56 -4.48 -2.70 0.56
N ILE A 57 -4.23 -3.98 0.30
CA ILE A 57 -3.68 -4.46 -0.97
C ILE A 57 -4.63 -4.12 -2.13
N ILE A 58 -5.93 -4.36 -1.99
CA ILE A 58 -6.91 -4.13 -3.07
C ILE A 58 -7.04 -2.64 -3.38
N LEU A 59 -7.25 -1.79 -2.36
CA LEU A 59 -7.48 -0.36 -2.57
C LEU A 59 -6.21 0.37 -3.02
N THR A 60 -5.06 -0.01 -2.46
CA THR A 60 -3.77 0.56 -2.87
C THR A 60 -3.38 0.08 -4.26
N GLY A 61 -3.61 -1.19 -4.58
CA GLY A 61 -3.37 -1.74 -5.92
C GLY A 61 -4.26 -1.11 -6.99
N TYR A 62 -5.50 -0.79 -6.66
CA TYR A 62 -6.38 0.00 -7.54
C TYR A 62 -5.80 1.39 -7.81
N THR A 63 -5.34 2.09 -6.76
CA THR A 63 -4.72 3.41 -6.89
C THR A 63 -3.42 3.35 -7.70
N GLU A 64 -2.58 2.34 -7.45
CA GLU A 64 -1.35 2.08 -8.23
C GLU A 64 -1.67 1.92 -9.72
N ALA A 65 -2.64 1.07 -10.07
CA ALA A 65 -3.06 0.86 -11.45
C ALA A 65 -3.58 2.15 -12.11
N GLN A 66 -4.36 2.95 -11.39
CA GLN A 66 -4.80 4.27 -11.86
C GLN A 66 -3.63 5.24 -12.09
N MET A 67 -2.64 5.28 -11.18
CA MET A 67 -1.47 6.14 -11.35
C MET A 67 -0.67 5.77 -12.59
N PHE A 68 -0.51 4.46 -12.89
CA PHE A 68 0.12 4.01 -14.12
C PHE A 68 -0.70 4.37 -15.36
N ALA A 69 -2.02 4.25 -15.33
CA ALA A 69 -2.89 4.66 -16.45
C ALA A 69 -2.77 6.17 -16.72
N LEU A 70 -2.81 7.00 -15.67
CA LEU A 70 -2.63 8.46 -15.78
C LEU A 70 -1.23 8.83 -16.33
N LYS A 71 -0.21 8.09 -15.94
CA LYS A 71 1.15 8.23 -16.47
C LYS A 71 1.17 8.01 -17.98
N GLU A 72 0.63 6.90 -18.46
CA GLU A 72 0.61 6.58 -19.90
C GLU A 72 -0.21 7.61 -20.68
N GLU A 73 -1.39 7.99 -20.18
CA GLU A 73 -2.23 9.03 -20.81
C GLU A 73 -1.47 10.35 -20.93
N LEU A 74 -0.73 10.75 -19.91
CA LEU A 74 0.06 11.99 -19.92
C LEU A 74 1.22 11.95 -20.93
N LEU A 75 1.95 10.83 -21.02
CA LEU A 75 3.06 10.67 -21.95
C LEU A 75 2.59 10.66 -23.42
N HIS A 76 1.41 10.13 -23.68
CA HIS A 76 0.84 10.08 -25.02
C HIS A 76 0.10 11.37 -25.42
N LEU A 77 -0.25 12.22 -24.46
CA LEU A 77 -1.07 13.42 -24.66
C LEU A 77 -0.58 14.35 -25.79
N TRP A 78 0.74 14.61 -25.86
CA TRP A 78 1.31 15.46 -26.91
C TRP A 78 1.19 14.85 -28.29
N ASN A 79 1.46 13.56 -28.42
CA ASN A 79 1.41 12.85 -29.70
C ASN A 79 -0.04 12.75 -30.20
N GLU A 80 -0.99 12.46 -29.33
CA GLU A 80 -2.43 12.45 -29.64
C GLU A 80 -2.92 13.83 -30.06
N ALA A 81 -2.52 14.87 -29.34
CA ALA A 81 -2.89 16.24 -29.66
C ALA A 81 -2.39 16.69 -31.04
N GLN A 82 -1.26 16.12 -31.53
CA GLN A 82 -0.72 16.39 -32.86
C GLN A 82 -1.43 15.61 -33.97
N GLN A 83 -1.90 14.40 -33.70
CA GLN A 83 -2.65 13.60 -34.67
C GLN A 83 -4.05 14.16 -34.94
N PHE A 84 -4.66 14.83 -33.95
CA PHE A 84 -5.98 15.43 -34.05
C PHE A 84 -6.15 16.47 -35.19
N PRO A 85 -5.14 17.30 -35.56
CA PRO A 85 -5.23 18.21 -36.67
C PRO A 85 -5.03 17.58 -38.05
N GLU A 86 -4.35 16.44 -38.16
CA GLU A 86 -4.11 15.81 -39.47
C GLU A 86 -5.41 15.32 -40.12
N GLU A 87 -6.32 14.78 -39.33
CA GLU A 87 -7.67 14.41 -39.83
C GLU A 87 -8.48 15.62 -40.33
N ILE A 88 -8.25 16.81 -39.75
CA ILE A 88 -8.93 18.06 -40.16
C ILE A 88 -8.16 18.74 -41.30
N ARG A 89 -6.83 18.59 -41.38
CA ARG A 89 -5.97 19.15 -42.41
C ARG A 89 -6.29 18.63 -43.79
N THR A 90 -6.73 17.41 -43.92
CA THR A 90 -7.14 16.80 -45.19
C THR A 90 -8.44 17.41 -45.71
N SER A 91 -9.17 18.19 -44.92
CA SER A 91 -10.49 18.71 -45.21
C SER A 91 -10.55 20.18 -45.64
N LEU A 92 -9.50 21.02 -45.40
CA LEU A 92 -9.58 22.50 -45.60
C LEU A 92 -8.19 23.13 -45.90
N ASN A 93 -8.10 23.96 -46.92
CA ASN A 93 -6.91 24.72 -47.36
C ASN A 93 -7.00 26.22 -46.93
N GLY A 94 -5.99 26.75 -46.18
CA GLY A 94 -5.83 28.18 -45.92
C GLY A 94 -5.06 28.60 -44.68
N VAL A 95 -4.40 29.76 -44.67
CA VAL A 95 -3.53 30.31 -43.63
C VAL A 95 -4.27 30.69 -42.32
N ALA A 96 -5.53 31.10 -42.38
CA ALA A 96 -6.40 31.34 -41.23
C ALA A 96 -6.68 30.05 -40.40
N PHE A 97 -6.29 28.94 -40.94
CA PHE A 97 -6.52 27.60 -40.48
C PHE A 97 -5.58 27.19 -39.29
N THR A 98 -4.32 27.67 -39.30
CA THR A 98 -3.31 27.30 -38.28
C THR A 98 -3.71 27.78 -36.90
N GLU A 99 -4.21 29.01 -36.77
CA GLU A 99 -4.64 29.60 -35.49
C GLU A 99 -5.89 28.92 -34.92
N VAL A 100 -6.81 28.49 -35.79
CA VAL A 100 -8.01 27.73 -35.35
C VAL A 100 -7.66 26.34 -34.91
N ILE A 101 -6.69 25.70 -35.57
CA ILE A 101 -6.19 24.37 -35.18
C ILE A 101 -5.49 24.46 -33.84
N ASP A 102 -4.55 25.40 -33.67
CA ASP A 102 -3.81 25.56 -32.42
C ASP A 102 -4.77 25.82 -31.24
N LYS A 103 -5.82 26.60 -31.46
CA LYS A 103 -6.83 26.82 -30.44
C LYS A 103 -7.65 25.58 -30.09
N LYS A 104 -7.96 24.72 -31.07
CA LYS A 104 -8.63 23.43 -30.83
C LYS A 104 -7.73 22.43 -30.12
N VAL A 105 -6.48 22.30 -30.54
CA VAL A 105 -5.45 21.46 -29.90
C VAL A 105 -5.27 21.86 -28.43
N ASN A 106 -5.08 23.17 -28.18
CA ASN A 106 -4.90 23.67 -26.82
C ASN A 106 -6.14 23.46 -25.94
N LYS A 107 -7.34 23.57 -26.52
CA LYS A 107 -8.59 23.26 -25.82
C LYS A 107 -8.71 21.76 -25.49
N TYR A 108 -8.34 20.86 -26.42
CA TYR A 108 -8.32 19.42 -26.19
C TYR A 108 -7.34 19.05 -25.07
N MET A 109 -6.10 19.57 -25.16
CA MET A 109 -5.07 19.35 -24.14
C MET A 109 -5.53 19.84 -22.77
N LYS A 110 -6.13 21.02 -22.68
CA LYS A 110 -6.69 21.55 -21.43
C LYS A 110 -7.76 20.63 -20.84
N SER A 111 -8.64 20.10 -21.68
CA SER A 111 -9.68 19.17 -21.24
C SER A 111 -9.07 17.89 -20.66
N LYS A 112 -8.08 17.31 -21.35
CA LYS A 112 -7.39 16.10 -20.92
C LYS A 112 -6.56 16.30 -19.65
N LEU A 113 -5.79 17.39 -19.57
CA LEU A 113 -5.06 17.74 -18.35
C LEU A 113 -5.99 17.91 -17.14
N ASN A 114 -7.15 18.54 -17.32
CA ASN A 114 -8.13 18.67 -16.24
C ASN A 114 -8.70 17.32 -15.81
N GLU A 115 -8.90 16.39 -16.74
CA GLU A 115 -9.34 15.02 -16.45
C GLU A 115 -8.28 14.27 -15.62
N ILE A 116 -7.01 14.31 -16.03
CA ILE A 116 -5.88 13.72 -15.31
C ILE A 116 -5.79 14.30 -13.89
N ILE A 117 -5.86 15.62 -13.73
CA ILE A 117 -5.84 16.29 -12.43
C ILE A 117 -6.98 15.82 -11.53
N LYS A 118 -8.18 15.70 -12.10
CA LYS A 118 -9.36 15.22 -11.35
C LYS A 118 -9.13 13.82 -10.80
N PHE A 119 -8.68 12.88 -11.63
CA PHE A 119 -8.40 11.50 -11.19
C PHE A 119 -7.23 11.43 -10.19
N HIS A 120 -6.16 12.21 -10.43
CA HIS A 120 -5.06 12.31 -9.48
C HIS A 120 -5.52 12.84 -8.12
N SER A 121 -6.35 13.88 -8.09
CA SER A 121 -6.94 14.44 -6.85
C SER A 121 -7.83 13.43 -6.12
N LEU A 122 -8.61 12.62 -6.85
CA LEU A 122 -9.41 11.54 -6.27
C LEU A 122 -8.52 10.47 -5.62
N ASN A 123 -7.42 10.08 -6.28
CA ASN A 123 -6.46 9.13 -5.73
C ASN A 123 -5.80 9.65 -4.45
N ILE A 124 -5.40 10.93 -4.41
CA ILE A 124 -4.87 11.57 -3.19
C ILE A 124 -5.90 11.50 -2.05
N THR A 125 -7.16 11.79 -2.36
CA THR A 125 -8.24 11.77 -1.35
C THR A 125 -8.50 10.36 -0.84
N LEU A 126 -8.53 9.37 -1.74
CA LEU A 126 -8.71 7.96 -1.39
C LEU A 126 -7.61 7.47 -0.45
N ILE A 127 -6.34 7.72 -0.78
CA ILE A 127 -5.21 7.29 0.05
C ILE A 127 -5.21 7.99 1.41
N LYS A 128 -5.56 9.29 1.48
CA LYS A 128 -5.69 9.99 2.77
C LYS A 128 -6.81 9.41 3.64
N GLN A 129 -7.94 9.05 3.06
CA GLN A 129 -9.03 8.40 3.78
C GLN A 129 -8.60 7.01 4.26
N LEU A 130 -7.96 6.24 3.40
CA LEU A 130 -7.42 4.92 3.73
C LEU A 130 -6.44 5.01 4.90
N GLU A 131 -5.46 5.92 4.82
CA GLU A 131 -4.51 6.17 5.91
C GLU A 131 -5.23 6.56 7.21
N SER A 132 -6.18 7.48 7.15
CA SER A 132 -6.92 7.93 8.35
C SER A 132 -7.64 6.78 9.07
N VAL A 133 -8.20 5.83 8.33
CA VAL A 133 -8.92 4.68 8.89
C VAL A 133 -7.97 3.60 9.40
N TYR A 134 -6.96 3.26 8.62
CA TYR A 134 -6.15 2.05 8.88
C TYR A 134 -4.84 2.30 9.64
N ARG A 135 -4.37 3.54 9.75
CA ARG A 135 -3.09 3.87 10.40
C ARG A 135 -2.96 3.30 11.82
N GLY A 136 -4.06 3.27 12.58
CA GLY A 136 -4.10 2.74 13.95
C GLY A 136 -4.02 1.22 13.97
N ALA A 137 -4.75 0.54 13.09
CA ALA A 137 -4.74 -0.91 12.96
C ALA A 137 -3.35 -1.42 12.54
N VAL A 138 -2.75 -0.79 11.54
CA VAL A 138 -1.40 -1.11 11.07
C VAL A 138 -0.35 -0.85 12.15
N ALA A 139 -0.48 0.24 12.93
CA ALA A 139 0.43 0.50 14.06
C ALA A 139 0.34 -0.59 15.14
N ALA A 140 -0.87 -1.01 15.49
CA ALA A 140 -1.09 -2.09 16.44
C ALA A 140 -0.49 -3.42 15.94
N GLU A 141 -0.63 -3.71 14.66
CA GLU A 141 -0.04 -4.89 14.03
C GLU A 141 1.49 -4.89 14.10
N PHE A 142 2.15 -3.77 13.80
CA PHE A 142 3.60 -3.64 13.93
C PHE A 142 4.07 -3.78 15.40
N LEU A 143 3.33 -3.24 16.36
CA LEU A 143 3.64 -3.41 17.78
C LEU A 143 3.54 -4.89 18.20
N ILE A 144 2.49 -5.58 17.77
CA ILE A 144 2.31 -7.02 18.02
C ILE A 144 3.46 -7.80 17.39
N LEU A 145 3.84 -7.49 16.15
CA LEU A 145 4.98 -8.11 15.47
C LEU A 145 6.27 -7.97 16.31
N ILE A 146 6.59 -6.76 16.77
CA ILE A 146 7.79 -6.50 17.57
C ILE A 146 7.78 -7.33 18.86
N ILE A 147 6.67 -7.31 19.60
CA ILE A 147 6.51 -8.05 20.85
C ILE A 147 6.64 -9.56 20.62
N CYS A 148 5.95 -10.09 19.60
CA CYS A 148 6.01 -11.51 19.24
C CYS A 148 7.41 -11.94 18.83
N PHE A 149 8.13 -11.13 18.06
CA PHE A 149 9.51 -11.44 17.67
C PHE A 149 10.47 -11.49 18.85
N ILE A 150 10.43 -10.45 19.71
CA ILE A 150 11.29 -10.41 20.91
C ILE A 150 10.98 -11.60 21.82
N GLY A 151 9.70 -11.87 22.10
CA GLY A 151 9.28 -12.99 22.91
C GLY A 151 9.73 -14.34 22.35
N SER A 152 9.64 -14.52 21.03
CA SER A 152 10.06 -15.75 20.36
C SER A 152 11.57 -15.98 20.41
N LEU A 153 12.35 -14.91 20.29
CA LEU A 153 13.81 -14.98 20.41
C LEU A 153 14.24 -15.32 21.84
N LEU A 154 13.50 -14.87 22.85
CA LEU A 154 13.80 -15.16 24.26
C LEU A 154 13.39 -16.59 24.66
N VAL A 155 12.25 -17.08 24.20
CA VAL A 155 11.71 -18.42 24.57
C VAL A 155 12.28 -19.54 23.69
N GLY A 156 12.89 -19.20 22.56
CA GLY A 156 13.38 -20.09 21.51
C GLY A 156 12.41 -20.16 20.33
N LEU A 157 12.95 -19.95 19.13
CA LEU A 157 12.21 -19.88 17.86
C LEU A 157 11.33 -21.10 17.59
N GLU A 158 11.73 -22.29 18.06
CA GLU A 158 11.00 -23.55 17.81
C GLU A 158 9.57 -23.55 18.36
N ARG A 159 9.31 -22.79 19.44
CA ARG A 159 8.02 -22.80 20.13
C ARG A 159 7.01 -21.79 19.57
N ALA A 160 7.46 -20.72 18.96
CA ALA A 160 6.62 -19.61 18.49
C ALA A 160 6.73 -19.35 16.99
N TYR A 161 7.44 -20.22 16.25
CA TYR A 161 7.79 -20.04 14.84
C TYR A 161 6.59 -19.67 13.94
N ASN A 162 5.47 -20.39 14.08
CA ASN A 162 4.33 -20.20 13.20
C ASN A 162 3.66 -18.81 13.35
N GLY A 163 3.47 -18.35 14.59
CA GLY A 163 2.85 -17.04 14.86
C GLY A 163 3.74 -15.89 14.40
N VAL A 164 5.04 -16.01 14.61
CA VAL A 164 6.02 -15.00 14.18
C VAL A 164 6.11 -14.93 12.67
N MET A 165 6.20 -16.09 12.00
CA MET A 165 6.26 -16.15 10.53
C MET A 165 4.99 -15.58 9.90
N PHE A 166 3.81 -15.89 10.46
CA PHE A 166 2.55 -15.30 9.99
C PHE A 166 2.54 -13.77 10.12
N SER A 167 2.83 -13.23 11.29
CA SER A 167 2.88 -11.78 11.52
C SER A 167 3.92 -11.10 10.63
N PHE A 168 5.08 -11.73 10.44
CA PHE A 168 6.12 -11.21 9.55
C PHE A 168 5.65 -11.15 8.08
N VAL A 169 4.99 -12.20 7.59
CA VAL A 169 4.48 -12.23 6.22
C VAL A 169 3.43 -11.14 6.02
N ILE A 170 2.48 -10.97 6.93
CA ILE A 170 1.44 -9.94 6.84
C ILE A 170 2.07 -8.54 6.83
N SER A 171 2.92 -8.20 7.81
CA SER A 171 3.57 -6.89 7.87
C SER A 171 4.49 -6.63 6.66
N SER A 172 5.09 -7.69 6.09
CA SER A 172 5.88 -7.57 4.85
C SER A 172 5.00 -7.23 3.65
N MET A 173 3.80 -7.81 3.57
CA MET A 173 2.84 -7.52 2.52
C MET A 173 2.33 -6.08 2.60
N ASP A 174 2.07 -5.56 3.81
CA ASP A 174 1.67 -4.17 4.01
C ASP A 174 2.79 -3.19 3.59
N CYS A 175 4.04 -3.48 3.99
CA CYS A 175 5.19 -2.67 3.59
C CYS A 175 5.44 -2.72 2.08
N LEU A 176 5.30 -3.89 1.45
CA LEU A 176 5.42 -4.04 0.00
C LEU A 176 4.33 -3.24 -0.73
N THR A 177 3.10 -3.30 -0.24
CA THR A 177 1.96 -2.57 -0.79
C THR A 177 2.18 -1.05 -0.69
N GLY A 178 2.66 -0.56 0.45
CA GLY A 178 3.01 0.85 0.62
C GLY A 178 4.18 1.29 -0.27
N GLN A 179 5.20 0.44 -0.45
CA GLN A 179 6.32 0.72 -1.36
C GLN A 179 5.85 0.84 -2.81
N ARG A 180 5.01 -0.08 -3.30
CA ARG A 180 4.46 -0.04 -4.66
C ARG A 180 3.66 1.23 -4.94
N LEU A 181 2.90 1.72 -3.95
CA LEU A 181 2.21 3.01 -4.06
C LEU A 181 3.19 4.17 -4.22
N ILE A 182 4.26 4.22 -3.40
CA ILE A 182 5.30 5.25 -3.48
C ILE A 182 5.96 5.22 -4.87
N ASP A 183 6.30 4.04 -5.37
CA ASP A 183 6.96 3.86 -6.67
C ASP A 183 6.04 4.31 -7.81
N ALA A 184 4.74 4.03 -7.76
CA ALA A 184 3.76 4.50 -8.73
C ALA A 184 3.63 6.03 -8.72
N CYS A 185 3.60 6.66 -7.54
CA CYS A 185 3.55 8.12 -7.41
C CYS A 185 4.82 8.77 -7.98
N THR A 186 5.99 8.25 -7.68
CA THR A 186 7.28 8.75 -8.21
C THR A 186 7.34 8.58 -9.73
N SER A 187 6.84 7.44 -10.25
CA SER A 187 6.75 7.20 -11.68
C SER A 187 5.82 8.18 -12.40
N PHE A 188 4.69 8.55 -11.78
CA PHE A 188 3.79 9.57 -12.31
C PHE A 188 4.42 10.97 -12.27
N GLU A 189 5.11 11.34 -11.18
CA GLU A 189 5.85 12.60 -11.08
C GLU A 189 6.88 12.73 -12.22
N SER A 190 7.67 11.68 -12.46
CA SER A 190 8.63 11.65 -13.58
C SER A 190 7.93 11.83 -14.92
N ALA A 191 6.78 11.21 -15.13
CA ALA A 191 6.03 11.34 -16.37
C ALA A 191 5.48 12.76 -16.60
N ILE A 192 5.11 13.50 -15.55
CA ILE A 192 4.73 14.90 -15.66
C ILE A 192 5.91 15.71 -16.22
N TYR A 193 7.11 15.45 -15.71
CA TYR A 193 8.32 16.12 -16.18
C TYR A 193 8.65 15.77 -17.64
N ASP A 194 8.44 14.51 -18.04
CA ASP A 194 8.74 13.98 -19.38
C ASP A 194 7.63 14.23 -20.41
N SER A 195 6.52 14.88 -20.04
CA SER A 195 5.30 15.05 -20.88
C SER A 195 5.46 15.99 -22.06
N LYS A 196 6.67 16.46 -22.39
CA LYS A 196 6.94 17.48 -23.44
C LYS A 196 6.17 18.79 -23.25
N TRP A 197 5.93 19.15 -21.99
CA TRP A 197 5.17 20.32 -21.56
C TRP A 197 5.74 21.64 -22.11
N GLU A 198 7.01 21.67 -22.49
CA GLU A 198 7.67 22.82 -23.14
C GLU A 198 7.00 23.23 -24.46
N ASN A 199 6.31 22.30 -25.12
CA ASN A 199 5.59 22.54 -26.37
C ASN A 199 4.15 23.03 -26.15
N PHE A 200 3.66 23.07 -24.90
CA PHE A 200 2.30 23.48 -24.58
C PHE A 200 2.16 25.00 -24.59
N ASP A 201 0.94 25.51 -24.74
CA ASP A 201 0.66 26.93 -24.56
C ASP A 201 0.84 27.37 -23.09
N VAL A 202 0.94 28.66 -22.84
CA VAL A 202 1.20 29.24 -21.51
C VAL A 202 0.17 28.80 -20.47
N SER A 203 -1.11 28.65 -20.86
CA SER A 203 -2.17 28.22 -19.95
C SER A 203 -1.97 26.78 -19.51
N ASN A 204 -1.70 25.87 -20.46
CA ASN A 204 -1.50 24.46 -20.19
C ASN A 204 -0.17 24.20 -19.45
N ARG A 205 0.91 24.95 -19.73
CA ARG A 205 2.16 24.89 -18.93
C ARG A 205 1.93 25.21 -17.46
N LYS A 206 1.14 26.24 -17.15
CA LYS A 206 0.79 26.57 -15.76
C LYS A 206 0.02 25.44 -15.09
N THR A 207 -0.85 24.76 -15.83
CA THR A 207 -1.59 23.60 -15.35
C THR A 207 -0.66 22.42 -15.03
N VAL A 208 0.30 22.12 -15.91
CA VAL A 208 1.32 21.07 -15.68
C VAL A 208 2.20 21.41 -14.48
N LEU A 209 2.62 22.69 -14.34
CA LEU A 209 3.41 23.13 -13.19
C LEU A 209 2.66 22.92 -11.87
N LEU A 210 1.37 23.26 -11.83
CA LEU A 210 0.53 23.02 -10.66
C LEU A 210 0.40 21.51 -10.37
N MET A 211 0.23 20.68 -11.40
CA MET A 211 0.15 19.24 -11.27
C MET A 211 1.46 18.66 -10.73
N LEU A 212 2.61 19.13 -11.22
CA LEU A 212 3.92 18.74 -10.72
C LEU A 212 4.09 19.11 -9.23
N GLN A 213 3.71 20.33 -8.84
CA GLN A 213 3.76 20.77 -7.45
C GLN A 213 2.87 19.91 -6.54
N MET A 214 1.72 19.46 -7.03
CA MET A 214 0.83 18.57 -6.27
C MET A 214 1.34 17.14 -6.21
N SER A 215 1.98 16.62 -7.27
CA SER A 215 2.53 15.26 -7.31
C SER A 215 3.76 15.07 -6.40
N GLN A 216 4.53 16.14 -6.15
CA GLN A 216 5.65 16.13 -5.20
C GLN A 216 5.21 15.89 -3.75
N LYS A 217 3.93 16.05 -3.43
CA LYS A 217 3.38 15.59 -2.16
C LYS A 217 3.11 14.09 -2.25
N THR A 218 4.15 13.30 -1.95
CA THR A 218 4.06 11.84 -2.00
C THR A 218 2.88 11.30 -1.21
N MET A 219 2.08 10.46 -1.84
CA MET A 219 1.05 9.67 -1.16
C MET A 219 1.74 8.53 -0.44
N MET A 220 1.62 8.49 0.87
CA MET A 220 2.24 7.46 1.70
C MET A 220 1.22 6.92 2.69
N LEU A 221 1.29 5.62 2.93
CA LEU A 221 0.62 4.99 4.05
C LEU A 221 1.55 4.97 5.25
N SER A 222 1.02 5.11 6.45
CA SER A 222 1.82 5.13 7.67
C SER A 222 1.25 4.23 8.77
N ALA A 223 2.15 3.67 9.56
CA ALA A 223 1.82 3.02 10.82
C ALA A 223 1.79 4.09 11.93
N GLY A 224 0.59 4.46 12.37
CA GLY A 224 0.38 5.44 13.45
C GLY A 224 0.83 6.87 13.14
N GLY A 225 1.16 7.20 11.90
CA GLY A 225 1.77 8.48 11.53
C GLY A 225 3.25 8.62 11.89
N ILE A 226 3.88 7.57 12.43
CA ILE A 226 5.27 7.57 12.90
C ILE A 226 6.20 6.94 11.87
N ALA A 227 5.84 5.77 11.33
CA ALA A 227 6.62 5.03 10.36
C ALA A 227 5.86 4.89 9.04
N THR A 228 6.51 5.18 7.93
CA THR A 228 5.92 4.95 6.59
C THR A 228 5.91 3.46 6.26
N LEU A 229 4.85 2.98 5.60
CA LEU A 229 4.80 1.62 5.10
C LEU A 229 5.69 1.50 3.87
N ASN A 230 6.92 1.04 4.08
CA ASN A 230 7.87 0.73 3.03
C ASN A 230 8.87 -0.34 3.49
N LEU A 231 9.64 -0.88 2.57
CA LEU A 231 10.63 -1.93 2.87
C LEU A 231 11.75 -1.44 3.80
N SER A 232 12.11 -0.16 3.73
CA SER A 232 13.12 0.44 4.62
C SER A 232 12.66 0.46 6.08
N SER A 233 11.39 0.78 6.32
CA SER A 233 10.80 0.76 7.66
C SER A 233 10.72 -0.66 8.22
N LEU A 234 10.37 -1.65 7.40
CA LEU A 234 10.39 -3.06 7.80
C LEU A 234 11.79 -3.49 8.25
N MET A 235 12.82 -3.15 7.47
CA MET A 235 14.22 -3.44 7.84
C MET A 235 14.64 -2.74 9.13
N SER A 236 14.15 -1.52 9.38
CA SER A 236 14.41 -0.78 10.61
C SER A 236 13.77 -1.46 11.83
N VAL A 237 12.55 -1.98 11.68
CA VAL A 237 11.87 -2.77 12.72
C VAL A 237 12.65 -4.05 13.03
N LEU A 238 13.13 -4.78 12.03
CA LEU A 238 13.93 -5.99 12.24
C LEU A 238 15.25 -5.71 12.99
N ARG A 239 15.91 -4.60 12.64
CA ARG A 239 17.11 -4.15 13.37
C ARG A 239 16.80 -3.80 14.82
N LEU A 240 15.68 -3.10 15.06
CA LEU A 240 15.23 -2.77 16.42
C LEU A 240 14.96 -4.02 17.25
N VAL A 241 14.26 -5.00 16.70
CA VAL A 241 13.97 -6.29 17.35
C VAL A 241 15.25 -7.01 17.72
N TYR A 242 16.21 -7.12 16.79
CA TYR A 242 17.49 -7.75 17.05
C TYR A 242 18.31 -7.03 18.15
N SER A 243 18.36 -5.71 18.11
CA SER A 243 19.03 -4.90 19.13
C SER A 243 18.38 -5.08 20.50
N ALA A 244 17.04 -5.04 20.58
CA ALA A 244 16.32 -5.27 21.85
C ALA A 244 16.56 -6.68 22.39
N TYR A 245 16.55 -7.70 21.54
CA TYR A 245 16.86 -9.07 21.94
C TYR A 245 18.27 -9.21 22.52
N THR A 246 19.28 -8.67 21.84
CA THR A 246 20.69 -8.76 22.33
C THR A 246 20.84 -8.07 23.68
N THR A 247 20.23 -6.90 23.87
CA THR A 247 20.24 -6.15 25.13
C THR A 247 19.57 -6.94 26.25
N LEU A 248 18.37 -7.47 26.01
CA LEU A 248 17.64 -8.26 27.01
C LEU A 248 18.39 -9.53 27.38
N ARG A 249 18.99 -10.21 26.42
CA ARG A 249 19.80 -11.41 26.68
C ARG A 249 21.01 -11.11 27.55
N THR A 250 21.66 -9.96 27.35
CA THR A 250 22.82 -9.52 28.15
C THR A 250 22.43 -9.20 29.60
N ILE A 251 21.20 -8.69 29.83
CA ILE A 251 20.71 -8.39 31.18
C ILE A 251 20.28 -9.64 31.95
N MET A 252 19.83 -10.69 31.23
CA MET A 252 19.35 -11.94 31.83
C MET A 252 20.48 -12.94 32.17
N HIS A 253 21.68 -12.70 31.67
CA HIS A 253 22.91 -13.45 31.99
C HIS A 253 23.83 -12.66 32.92
#